data_1ef20842ec104d299ab5cd1403a31126
#
_entry.id   1ef20842ec104d299ab5cd1403a31126
#
_cell.length_a   1.000
_cell.length_b   1.000
_cell.length_c   1.000
_cell.angle_alpha   90.00
_cell.angle_beta   90.00
_cell.angle_gamma   90.00
#
_symmetry.space_group_name_H-M   'P 1'
#
loop_
_entity.id
_entity.type
_entity.pdbx_description
1 polymer ?
#
loop_
_entity_poly.entity_id
_entity_poly.type
_entity_poly.pdbx_seq_one_letter_code
_entity_poly.pdbx_strand_id
1 'polypeptide(L)'
;MKKGIIASGIWCVDISYKIKNWPSEGKTSIVERKIDGVGGGPSNVLTNLEYLGFKYPKIALGCIGEDKEADIIKKHNKKNNIISKYLTVLKKIKTSYTLIMSQGGG
;
A
#
# COMPACT_ATOMS: atom_id res chain seq x y z
N MET A 1 -10.30 20.65 22.51
CA MET A 1 -10.59 19.27 22.06
C MET A 1 -9.65 18.91 20.93
N LYS A 2 -8.97 17.77 21.05
CA LYS A 2 -8.11 17.27 19.97
C LYS A 2 -8.98 16.63 18.88
N LYS A 3 -8.63 16.88 17.64
CA LYS A 3 -9.32 16.33 16.48
C LYS A 3 -8.34 15.55 15.60
N GLY A 4 -8.81 14.52 14.98
CA GLY A 4 -8.01 13.69 14.10
C GLY A 4 -8.72 12.39 13.79
N ILE A 5 -8.08 11.56 13.02
CA ILE A 5 -8.60 10.24 12.67
C ILE A 5 -7.49 9.20 12.78
N ILE A 6 -7.85 8.04 13.29
CA ILE A 6 -6.98 6.88 13.38
C ILE A 6 -7.61 5.80 12.51
N ALA A 7 -6.83 5.24 11.60
CA ALA A 7 -7.26 4.11 10.79
C ALA A 7 -6.34 2.93 11.03
N SER A 8 -6.95 1.80 11.34
CA SER A 8 -6.24 0.56 11.66
C SER A 8 -6.67 -0.56 10.74
N GLY A 9 -5.78 -1.47 10.47
CA GLY A 9 -6.03 -2.63 9.66
C GLY A 9 -4.78 -3.08 8.92
N ILE A 10 -5.00 -3.70 7.77
CA ILE A 10 -3.92 -4.21 6.94
C ILE A 10 -3.34 -3.09 6.08
N TRP A 11 -2.02 -2.96 6.14
CA TRP A 11 -1.22 -2.11 5.26
C TRP A 11 -0.46 -3.01 4.31
N CYS A 12 -0.59 -2.78 3.02
CA CYS A 12 0.07 -3.62 2.04
C CYS A 12 0.58 -2.82 0.85
N VAL A 13 1.51 -3.43 0.13
CA VAL A 13 2.00 -2.90 -1.15
C VAL A 13 1.30 -3.69 -2.26
N ASP A 14 0.67 -2.99 -3.18
CA ASP A 14 0.05 -3.58 -4.36
C ASP A 14 1.01 -3.42 -5.54
N ILE A 15 1.39 -4.54 -6.14
CA ILE A 15 2.27 -4.56 -7.31
C ILE A 15 1.43 -5.02 -8.50
N SER A 16 1.17 -4.13 -9.43
CA SER A 16 0.35 -4.40 -10.59
C SER A 16 1.21 -4.59 -11.83
N TYR A 17 1.02 -5.71 -12.50
CA TYR A 17 1.67 -6.01 -13.76
C TYR A 17 0.63 -6.08 -14.87
N LYS A 18 0.80 -5.27 -15.90
CA LYS A 18 0.07 -5.47 -17.14
C LYS A 18 0.86 -6.43 -18.00
N ILE A 19 0.29 -7.58 -18.31
CA ILE A 19 0.94 -8.61 -19.11
C ILE A 19 0.35 -8.65 -20.51
N LYS A 20 1.18 -9.07 -21.46
CA LYS A 20 0.77 -9.16 -22.88
C LYS A 20 -0.27 -10.25 -23.07
N ASN A 21 0.00 -11.43 -22.53
CA ASN A 21 -0.87 -12.60 -22.64
C ASN A 21 -0.84 -13.39 -21.34
N TRP A 22 -1.94 -14.03 -20.98
CA TRP A 22 -1.93 -14.99 -19.90
C TRP A 22 -1.08 -16.20 -20.32
N PRO A 23 -0.03 -16.52 -19.58
CA PRO A 23 0.79 -17.67 -19.91
C PRO A 23 0.08 -18.96 -19.54
N SER A 24 0.25 -20.00 -20.34
CA SER A 24 -0.13 -21.35 -19.95
C SER A 24 0.86 -21.85 -18.89
N GLU A 25 0.46 -22.89 -18.17
CA GLU A 25 1.28 -23.47 -17.10
C GLU A 25 2.71 -23.76 -17.59
N GLY A 26 3.69 -23.35 -16.81
CA GLY A 26 5.10 -23.53 -17.13
C GLY A 26 5.66 -22.60 -18.20
N LYS A 27 4.87 -21.64 -18.68
CA LYS A 27 5.30 -20.65 -19.65
C LYS A 27 5.45 -19.28 -19.02
N THR A 28 6.00 -18.34 -19.79
CA THR A 28 6.19 -16.96 -19.34
C THR A 28 5.39 -16.00 -20.19
N SER A 29 5.18 -14.81 -19.66
CA SER A 29 4.56 -13.72 -20.40
C SER A 29 5.38 -12.45 -20.25
N ILE A 30 5.31 -11.59 -21.24
CA ILE A 30 5.99 -10.31 -21.24
C ILE A 30 5.19 -9.34 -20.38
N VAL A 31 5.87 -8.68 -19.46
CA VAL A 31 5.29 -7.60 -18.66
C VAL A 31 5.45 -6.30 -19.45
N GLU A 32 4.34 -5.68 -19.78
CA GLU A 32 4.33 -4.41 -20.50
C GLU A 32 4.42 -3.22 -19.59
N ARG A 33 3.90 -3.33 -18.36
CA ARG A 33 3.86 -2.23 -17.40
C ARG A 33 3.83 -2.76 -15.97
N LYS A 34 4.58 -2.09 -15.09
CA LYS A 34 4.58 -2.37 -13.66
C LYS A 34 4.24 -1.10 -12.91
N ILE A 35 3.28 -1.18 -11.97
CA ILE A 35 2.91 -0.07 -11.11
C ILE A 35 2.87 -0.57 -9.69
N ASP A 36 3.58 0.13 -8.80
CA ASP A 36 3.54 -0.12 -7.36
C ASP A 36 2.61 0.90 -6.70
N GLY A 37 1.86 0.45 -5.71
CA GLY A 37 1.00 1.31 -4.92
C GLY A 37 0.89 0.81 -3.50
N VAL A 38 0.36 1.63 -2.62
CA VAL A 38 0.08 1.23 -1.25
C VAL A 38 -1.42 1.05 -1.10
N GLY A 39 -1.81 -0.10 -0.55
CA GLY A 39 -3.20 -0.49 -0.40
C GLY A 39 -3.54 -0.89 1.03
N GLY A 40 -4.71 -1.46 1.15
CA GLY A 40 -5.33 -1.80 2.41
C GLY A 40 -6.36 -0.76 2.84
N GLY A 41 -7.35 -1.19 3.64
CA GLY A 41 -8.44 -0.31 4.06
C GLY A 41 -7.97 1.00 4.70
N PRO A 42 -7.11 0.96 5.72
CA PRO A 42 -6.66 2.19 6.38
C PRO A 42 -5.90 3.12 5.44
N SER A 43 -5.07 2.59 4.55
CA SER A 43 -4.35 3.40 3.57
C SER A 43 -5.33 4.12 2.64
N ASN A 44 -6.31 3.41 2.13
CA ASN A 44 -7.28 3.98 1.21
C ASN A 44 -8.09 5.09 1.86
N VAL A 45 -8.54 4.89 3.11
CA VAL A 45 -9.30 5.91 3.83
C VAL A 45 -8.45 7.15 4.08
N LEU A 46 -7.25 6.99 4.63
CA LEU A 46 -6.42 8.14 5.01
C LEU A 46 -5.90 8.90 3.78
N THR A 47 -5.56 8.18 2.72
CA THR A 47 -5.10 8.81 1.48
C THR A 47 -6.23 9.60 0.81
N ASN A 48 -7.44 9.05 0.79
CA ASN A 48 -8.59 9.76 0.23
C ASN A 48 -8.95 10.99 1.05
N LEU A 49 -8.82 10.93 2.37
CA LEU A 49 -9.04 12.09 3.23
C LEU A 49 -8.03 13.21 2.93
N GLU A 50 -6.77 12.85 2.67
CA GLU A 50 -5.78 13.85 2.26
C GLU A 50 -6.19 14.54 0.94
N TYR A 51 -6.61 13.76 -0.04
CA TYR A 51 -7.09 14.32 -1.31
C TYR A 51 -8.30 15.21 -1.15
N LEU A 52 -9.16 14.92 -0.17
CA LEU A 52 -10.36 15.71 0.12
C LEU A 52 -10.07 16.94 0.99
N GLY A 53 -8.82 17.17 1.36
CA GLY A 53 -8.45 18.35 2.13
C GLY A 53 -8.65 18.24 3.63
N PHE A 54 -8.71 17.04 4.18
CA PHE A 54 -8.82 16.82 5.62
C PHE A 54 -7.61 17.41 6.34
N LYS A 55 -7.83 18.35 7.23
CA LYS A 55 -6.76 19.17 7.83
C LYS A 55 -6.27 18.69 9.19
N TYR A 56 -6.95 17.74 9.80
CA TYR A 56 -6.57 17.23 11.11
C TYR A 56 -5.62 16.05 10.99
N PRO A 57 -4.91 15.69 12.07
CA PRO A 57 -3.98 14.55 12.02
C PRO A 57 -4.63 13.26 11.54
N LYS A 58 -3.92 12.56 10.67
CA LYS A 58 -4.28 11.24 10.16
C LYS A 58 -3.24 10.25 10.67
N ILE A 59 -3.67 9.30 11.48
CA ILE A 59 -2.77 8.38 12.17
C ILE A 59 -2.99 6.96 11.66
N ALA A 60 -1.89 6.35 11.23
CA ALA A 60 -1.86 4.96 10.80
C ALA A 60 -1.60 4.04 11.98
N LEU A 61 -2.43 3.02 12.16
CA LEU A 61 -2.20 1.91 13.09
C LEU A 61 -2.20 0.59 12.33
N GLY A 62 -1.40 -0.34 12.79
CA GLY A 62 -1.29 -1.66 12.21
C GLY A 62 0.13 -2.18 12.34
N CYS A 63 0.41 -3.28 11.66
CA CYS A 63 1.71 -3.94 11.72
C CYS A 63 2.35 -4.00 10.34
N ILE A 64 3.66 -3.76 10.31
CA ILE A 64 4.49 -3.92 9.12
C ILE A 64 5.77 -4.65 9.52
N GLY A 65 6.46 -5.24 8.55
CA GLY A 65 7.75 -5.87 8.79
C GLY A 65 8.91 -4.91 8.68
N GLU A 66 10.14 -5.45 8.72
CA GLU A 66 11.37 -4.72 8.43
C GLU A 66 11.84 -5.12 7.04
N ASP A 67 11.29 -4.48 6.02
CA ASP A 67 11.55 -4.83 4.63
C ASP A 67 11.34 -3.63 3.72
N LYS A 68 11.63 -3.82 2.44
CA LYS A 68 11.45 -2.74 1.44
C LYS A 68 9.99 -2.34 1.26
N GLU A 69 9.06 -3.29 1.43
CA GLU A 69 7.64 -3.00 1.35
C GLU A 69 7.20 -2.08 2.48
N ALA A 70 7.73 -2.28 3.69
CA ALA A 70 7.49 -1.37 4.81
C ALA A 70 8.00 0.04 4.50
N ASP A 71 9.16 0.14 3.87
CA ASP A 71 9.72 1.44 3.48
C ASP A 71 8.85 2.14 2.44
N ILE A 72 8.30 1.39 1.51
CA ILE A 72 7.35 1.94 0.52
C ILE A 72 6.12 2.51 1.21
N ILE A 73 5.57 1.79 2.19
CA ILE A 73 4.41 2.26 2.97
C ILE A 73 4.74 3.54 3.73
N LYS A 74 5.86 3.57 4.43
CA LYS A 74 6.29 4.75 5.19
C LYS A 74 6.49 5.97 4.30
N LYS A 75 7.10 5.77 3.13
CA LYS A 75 7.33 6.84 2.16
C LYS A 75 6.02 7.37 1.59
N HIS A 76 5.09 6.48 1.26
CA HIS A 76 3.75 6.85 0.82
C HIS A 76 3.03 7.68 1.87
N ASN A 77 3.07 7.24 3.13
CA ASN A 77 2.41 7.94 4.22
C ASN A 77 3.01 9.33 4.44
N LYS A 78 4.32 9.44 4.40
CA LYS A 78 4.99 10.74 4.52
C LYS A 78 4.55 11.70 3.42
N LYS A 79 4.46 11.22 2.19
CA LYS A 79 4.01 12.02 1.04
C LYS A 79 2.55 12.49 1.18
N ASN A 80 1.72 11.69 1.84
CA ASN A 80 0.29 11.96 2.00
C ASN A 80 -0.07 12.51 3.38
N ASN A 81 0.91 13.00 4.14
CA ASN A 81 0.70 13.58 5.46
C ASN A 81 0.03 12.63 6.45
N ILE A 82 0.36 11.36 6.37
CA ILE A 82 -0.14 10.31 7.27
C ILE A 82 0.95 10.00 8.29
N ILE A 83 0.59 10.04 9.56
CA ILE A 83 1.51 9.79 10.67
C ILE A 83 1.72 8.28 10.81
N SER A 84 2.95 7.82 10.60
CA SER A 84 3.31 6.39 10.61
C SER A 84 4.03 5.92 11.87
N LYS A 85 4.36 6.83 12.79
CA LYS A 85 5.17 6.47 13.97
C LYS A 85 4.52 5.45 14.90
N TYR A 86 3.21 5.29 14.79
CA TYR A 86 2.46 4.32 15.61
C TYR A 86 2.26 2.97 14.91
N LEU A 87 2.76 2.80 13.69
CA LEU A 87 2.80 1.48 13.07
C LEU A 87 3.77 0.60 13.85
N THR A 88 3.33 -0.61 14.21
CA THR A 88 4.18 -1.56 14.91
C THR A 88 5.05 -2.29 13.90
N VAL A 89 6.36 -2.26 14.12
CA VAL A 89 7.33 -2.97 13.27
C VAL A 89 7.64 -4.33 13.90
N LEU A 90 7.37 -5.40 13.17
CA LEU A 90 7.60 -6.77 13.62
C LEU A 90 8.72 -7.40 12.81
N LYS A 91 9.84 -7.71 13.47
CA LYS A 91 11.06 -8.18 12.80
C LYS A 91 10.92 -9.51 12.07
N LYS A 92 10.05 -10.39 12.55
CA LYS A 92 9.91 -11.75 12.01
C LYS A 92 8.75 -11.90 11.05
N ILE A 93 8.06 -10.82 10.74
CA ILE A 93 6.90 -10.83 9.86
C ILE A 93 7.20 -9.99 8.63
N LYS A 94 6.80 -10.49 7.49
CA LYS A 94 6.91 -9.74 6.24
C LYS A 94 5.72 -8.81 6.09
N THR A 95 5.96 -7.62 5.58
CA THR A 95 4.89 -6.71 5.19
C THR A 95 4.06 -7.36 4.10
N SER A 96 2.75 -7.24 4.20
CA SER A 96 1.83 -7.77 3.19
C SER A 96 2.07 -7.11 1.84
N TYR A 97 2.07 -7.91 0.80
CA TYR A 97 2.06 -7.37 -0.55
C TYR A 97 1.15 -8.24 -1.43
N THR A 98 0.59 -7.62 -2.43
CA THR A 98 -0.32 -8.26 -3.37
C THR A 98 0.23 -8.12 -4.78
N LEU A 99 0.24 -9.21 -5.51
CA LEU A 99 0.63 -9.21 -6.91
C LEU A 99 -0.63 -9.27 -7.75
N ILE A 100 -0.81 -8.26 -8.60
CA ILE A 100 -1.98 -8.14 -9.46
C ILE A 100 -1.52 -8.26 -10.91
N MET A 101 -2.14 -9.14 -11.65
CA MET A 101 -1.87 -9.28 -13.07
C MET A 101 -3.12 -8.98 -13.87
N SER A 102 -2.97 -8.18 -14.93
CA SER A 102 -4.07 -7.85 -15.83
C SER A 102 -3.60 -7.95 -17.28
N GLN A 103 -4.53 -8.26 -18.17
CA GLN A 103 -4.29 -8.37 -19.59
C GLN A 103 -5.18 -7.38 -20.34
N GLY A 104 -4.66 -6.84 -21.45
CA GLY A 104 -5.40 -5.93 -22.31
C GLY A 104 -5.58 -4.55 -21.72
N GLY A 105 -6.69 -3.92 -22.03
CA GLY A 105 -6.99 -2.56 -21.61
C GLY A 105 -7.56 -2.44 -20.20
N GLY A 106 -7.53 -3.53 -19.44
CA GLY A 106 -8.09 -3.54 -18.09
C GLY A 106 -7.21 -2.88 -17.06
#